data_437adf2b38e105a0726b0f08d6b0c655
#
_entry.id   437adf2b38e105a0726b0f08d6b0c655
#
_cell.length_a   1.000
_cell.length_b   1.000
_cell.length_c   1.000
_cell.angle_alpha   90.00
_cell.angle_beta   90.00
_cell.angle_gamma   90.00
#
_symmetry.space_group_name_H-M   'P 1'
#
loop_
_entity.id
_entity.type
_entity.pdbx_description
1 polymer ?
#
loop_
_entity_poly.entity_id
_entity_poly.type
_entity_poly.pdbx_seq_one_letter_code
_entity_poly.pdbx_strand_id
1 'polypeptide(L)'
;MKIRLFAPPIVAAFFVLNCWAQNAPASTPPPNSFLDRLTSLTDSDSRPWTAEQFATMGRIRDAAMTDPNAYNMLAHLTDNIGPRLSGSLQAQAAVEWVAAKMREMGTSVTLEKTTVPHWVRGKEDAVLTRWPGMPPGTTQKIVVTALGNSAPTSEDGLTANVMVVGSFAELRSLPVGEVKGKIVLFNKPFDKELTAQGFGLDAYGQNLAYRGVGPSFGGSLGAAAVLVRSLGGGDFRLPHTGLTLYGEGVDKVPAAAITAEDADLLARLSKQGPVTMRLTLTPKTLPPTSSYNVIADWKGSEHPEEVVLVSGHLDSWDLGTGAIDDGAGVAISMQTIHLLQSLNIHPKRTIRFVAWMNEEFGVSGATTYLQEHSSELTYHIAALESDLGCDHPTGLSFFGAPEAARYLAPVANALAPIGASVLTRSDEVTAEDIAGMVQLGVPGLSPSQDSRFYFSYHHSAADTLDKVNVRQLNENAAVMAVTAYALADGSEAIPRRK
;
A
#
# COMPACT_ATOMS: atom_id res chain seq x y z
N MET A 1 -45.32 11.05 7.38
CA MET A 1 -44.48 9.89 7.71
C MET A 1 -43.15 10.11 6.99
N LYS A 2 -42.17 10.71 7.67
CA LYS A 2 -40.87 11.07 7.10
C LYS A 2 -39.89 9.96 7.45
N ILE A 3 -39.48 9.19 6.43
CA ILE A 3 -38.43 8.16 6.56
C ILE A 3 -37.09 8.89 6.55
N ARG A 4 -36.37 8.84 7.66
CA ARG A 4 -34.96 9.26 7.74
C ARG A 4 -34.10 8.12 7.21
N LEU A 5 -33.43 8.37 6.09
CA LEU A 5 -32.34 7.53 5.60
C LEU A 5 -31.12 7.74 6.53
N PHE A 6 -30.74 6.70 7.21
CA PHE A 6 -29.45 6.63 7.91
C PHE A 6 -28.36 6.38 6.88
N ALA A 7 -27.36 7.24 6.84
CA ALA A 7 -26.11 6.97 6.15
C ALA A 7 -25.34 5.85 6.90
N PRO A 8 -24.73 4.89 6.20
CA PRO A 8 -23.94 3.87 6.86
C PRO A 8 -22.64 4.46 7.40
N PRO A 9 -22.12 3.95 8.53
CA PRO A 9 -20.86 4.41 9.09
C PRO A 9 -19.69 3.94 8.24
N ILE A 10 -18.77 4.84 8.08
CA ILE A 10 -17.47 4.75 7.40
C ILE A 10 -16.69 3.51 7.88
N VAL A 11 -16.27 2.67 6.93
CA VAL A 11 -15.49 1.44 7.12
C VAL A 11 -14.04 1.69 7.63
N ALA A 12 -13.65 2.93 7.86
CA ALA A 12 -12.32 3.32 8.37
C ALA A 12 -11.97 2.87 9.81
N ALA A 13 -12.80 2.04 10.47
CA ALA A 13 -12.66 1.74 11.91
C ALA A 13 -11.92 0.42 12.23
N PHE A 14 -11.49 -0.39 11.26
CA PHE A 14 -11.04 -1.76 11.55
C PHE A 14 -9.55 -1.93 11.90
N PHE A 15 -8.68 -0.98 11.60
CA PHE A 15 -7.26 -1.09 11.98
C PHE A 15 -6.93 -0.80 13.46
N VAL A 16 -7.86 -0.31 14.25
CA VAL A 16 -7.57 0.13 15.64
C VAL A 16 -7.86 -0.93 16.70
N LEU A 17 -8.56 -2.02 16.38
CA LEU A 17 -9.09 -2.94 17.40
C LEU A 17 -8.20 -4.15 17.74
N ASN A 18 -7.15 -4.46 16.97
CA ASN A 18 -6.30 -5.63 17.26
C ASN A 18 -5.07 -5.37 18.14
N CYS A 19 -4.83 -4.15 18.59
CA CYS A 19 -3.72 -3.84 19.53
C CYS A 19 -3.92 -4.33 20.98
N TRP A 20 -4.96 -5.09 21.31
CA TRP A 20 -5.25 -5.50 22.70
C TRP A 20 -5.00 -6.98 23.02
N ALA A 21 -4.49 -7.78 22.11
CA ALA A 21 -4.27 -9.22 22.30
C ALA A 21 -2.80 -9.65 22.34
N GLN A 22 -1.90 -8.86 22.91
CA GLN A 22 -0.52 -9.29 23.14
C GLN A 22 -0.26 -9.59 24.61
N ASN A 23 -0.74 -10.74 25.09
CA ASN A 23 -0.21 -11.48 26.24
C ASN A 23 -0.80 -12.89 26.30
N ALA A 24 -0.60 -13.68 25.22
CA ALA A 24 -0.76 -15.13 25.29
C ALA A 24 0.60 -15.80 25.09
N PRO A 25 0.97 -16.82 25.87
CA PRO A 25 2.25 -17.50 25.69
C PRO A 25 2.26 -18.24 24.35
N ALA A 26 3.39 -18.16 23.65
CA ALA A 26 3.61 -18.82 22.38
C ALA A 26 3.26 -20.30 22.47
N SER A 27 2.24 -20.75 21.71
CA SER A 27 1.96 -22.15 21.53
C SER A 27 3.00 -22.76 20.60
N THR A 28 3.70 -23.78 21.06
CA THR A 28 4.61 -24.58 20.23
C THR A 28 3.82 -25.19 19.07
N PRO A 29 4.32 -25.11 17.82
CA PRO A 29 3.65 -25.74 16.69
C PRO A 29 3.65 -27.27 16.84
N PRO A 30 2.60 -27.95 16.37
CA PRO A 30 2.53 -29.41 16.48
C PRO A 30 3.65 -30.08 15.67
N PRO A 31 4.25 -31.16 16.18
CA PRO A 31 5.26 -31.91 15.45
C PRO A 31 4.59 -32.67 14.29
N ASN A 32 5.02 -32.51 13.07
CA ASN A 32 4.73 -33.24 11.83
C ASN A 32 4.22 -32.41 10.64
N SER A 33 4.19 -31.08 10.71
CA SER A 33 3.62 -30.27 9.61
C SER A 33 4.49 -30.16 8.35
N PHE A 34 5.79 -30.40 8.44
CA PHE A 34 6.71 -30.21 7.28
C PHE A 34 6.76 -31.44 6.37
N LEU A 35 6.84 -32.65 6.92
CA LEU A 35 6.87 -33.89 6.13
C LEU A 35 5.51 -34.23 5.51
N ASP A 36 4.40 -33.95 6.22
CA ASP A 36 3.05 -34.14 5.69
C ASP A 36 2.75 -33.16 4.53
N ARG A 37 3.35 -31.97 4.54
CA ARG A 37 3.27 -31.01 3.43
C ARG A 37 4.07 -31.47 2.21
N LEU A 38 5.19 -32.13 2.39
CA LEU A 38 6.01 -32.68 1.29
C LEU A 38 5.35 -33.90 0.64
N THR A 39 4.68 -34.75 1.40
CA THR A 39 4.00 -35.94 0.86
C THR A 39 2.72 -35.62 0.10
N SER A 40 1.99 -34.54 0.49
CA SER A 40 0.80 -34.09 -0.25
C SER A 40 1.13 -33.48 -1.63
N LEU A 41 2.39 -33.13 -1.88
CA LEU A 41 2.85 -32.59 -3.18
C LEU A 41 3.15 -33.69 -4.24
N THR A 42 3.10 -34.98 -3.86
CA THR A 42 3.48 -36.09 -4.74
C THR A 42 2.30 -36.86 -5.33
N ASP A 43 1.05 -36.51 -4.98
CA ASP A 43 -0.13 -37.19 -5.51
C ASP A 43 -0.44 -36.67 -6.92
N SER A 44 -0.01 -37.44 -7.94
CA SER A 44 -0.04 -37.05 -9.35
C SER A 44 -1.44 -37.08 -10.00
N ASP A 45 -2.45 -37.61 -9.30
CA ASP A 45 -3.78 -37.89 -9.88
C ASP A 45 -4.81 -36.79 -9.67
N SER A 46 -4.47 -35.67 -8.98
CA SER A 46 -5.40 -34.57 -8.70
C SER A 46 -4.90 -33.20 -9.16
N ARG A 47 -4.17 -33.13 -10.25
CA ARG A 47 -3.69 -31.82 -10.77
C ARG A 47 -4.83 -31.09 -11.47
N PRO A 48 -5.22 -29.88 -11.04
CA PRO A 48 -6.30 -29.12 -11.67
C PRO A 48 -5.94 -28.55 -13.04
N TRP A 49 -4.70 -28.80 -13.53
CA TRP A 49 -4.21 -28.33 -14.83
C TRP A 49 -3.62 -29.46 -15.67
N THR A 50 -3.84 -29.37 -16.98
CA THR A 50 -3.28 -30.25 -17.98
C THR A 50 -1.79 -29.95 -18.24
N ALA A 51 -1.09 -30.87 -18.92
CA ALA A 51 0.29 -30.65 -19.36
C ALA A 51 0.42 -29.44 -20.30
N GLU A 52 -0.60 -29.18 -21.14
CA GLU A 52 -0.64 -28.01 -22.04
C GLU A 52 -0.76 -26.70 -21.24
N GLN A 53 -1.61 -26.66 -20.21
CA GLN A 53 -1.72 -25.50 -19.33
C GLN A 53 -0.42 -25.22 -18.59
N PHE A 54 0.29 -26.25 -18.10
CA PHE A 54 1.62 -26.07 -17.53
C PHE A 54 2.65 -25.55 -18.55
N ALA A 55 2.64 -26.05 -19.76
CA ALA A 55 3.49 -25.53 -20.82
C ALA A 55 3.18 -24.06 -21.12
N THR A 56 1.91 -23.67 -21.08
CA THR A 56 1.48 -22.29 -21.28
C THR A 56 1.93 -21.39 -20.13
N MET A 57 1.82 -21.83 -18.86
CA MET A 57 2.40 -21.12 -17.70
C MET A 57 3.89 -20.86 -17.90
N GLY A 58 4.64 -21.86 -18.37
CA GLY A 58 6.07 -21.74 -18.71
C GLY A 58 6.31 -20.69 -19.79
N ARG A 59 5.52 -20.68 -20.87
CA ARG A 59 5.64 -19.68 -21.95
C ARG A 59 5.37 -18.26 -21.46
N ILE A 60 4.35 -18.07 -20.62
CA ILE A 60 4.01 -16.75 -20.03
C ILE A 60 5.17 -16.28 -19.15
N ARG A 61 5.66 -17.13 -18.24
CA ARG A 61 6.82 -16.84 -17.39
C ARG A 61 8.04 -16.41 -18.22
N ASP A 62 8.42 -17.21 -19.20
CA ASP A 62 9.62 -16.99 -19.98
C ASP A 62 9.52 -15.75 -20.87
N ALA A 63 8.34 -15.45 -21.40
CA ALA A 63 8.05 -14.21 -22.13
C ALA A 63 8.16 -12.99 -21.21
N ALA A 64 7.58 -13.03 -20.01
CA ALA A 64 7.66 -11.94 -19.06
C ALA A 64 9.11 -11.56 -18.71
N MET A 65 10.00 -12.56 -18.58
CA MET A 65 11.40 -12.34 -18.20
C MET A 65 12.21 -11.53 -19.22
N THR A 66 11.76 -11.44 -20.46
CA THR A 66 12.49 -10.75 -21.54
C THR A 66 11.73 -9.58 -22.15
N ASP A 67 10.50 -9.36 -21.75
CA ASP A 67 9.65 -8.28 -22.27
C ASP A 67 9.93 -6.96 -21.54
N PRO A 68 10.34 -5.89 -22.24
CA PRO A 68 10.63 -4.60 -21.61
C PRO A 68 9.37 -3.78 -21.29
N ASN A 69 8.18 -4.25 -21.63
CA ASN A 69 6.98 -3.41 -21.68
C ASN A 69 6.52 -2.99 -20.28
N ALA A 70 6.65 -3.86 -19.25
CA ALA A 70 6.34 -3.48 -17.87
C ALA A 70 7.15 -2.25 -17.42
N TYR A 71 8.47 -2.27 -17.67
CA TYR A 71 9.33 -1.14 -17.33
C TYR A 71 9.02 0.11 -18.16
N ASN A 72 8.70 -0.03 -19.44
CA ASN A 72 8.33 1.10 -20.30
C ASN A 72 7.01 1.75 -19.84
N MET A 73 6.04 0.95 -19.39
CA MET A 73 4.78 1.44 -18.83
C MET A 73 5.01 2.18 -17.51
N LEU A 74 5.82 1.59 -16.64
CA LEU A 74 6.20 2.22 -15.38
C LEU A 74 6.96 3.53 -15.60
N ALA A 75 7.94 3.53 -16.51
CA ALA A 75 8.68 4.74 -16.85
C ALA A 75 7.77 5.86 -17.37
N HIS A 76 6.73 5.52 -18.14
CA HIS A 76 5.77 6.54 -18.57
C HIS A 76 4.97 7.12 -17.40
N LEU A 77 4.49 6.29 -16.47
CA LEU A 77 3.76 6.74 -15.28
C LEU A 77 4.62 7.66 -14.41
N THR A 78 5.90 7.34 -14.24
CA THR A 78 6.81 8.06 -13.35
C THR A 78 7.45 9.28 -14.00
N ASP A 79 8.01 9.14 -15.22
CA ASP A 79 8.83 10.17 -15.84
C ASP A 79 8.01 11.17 -16.68
N ASN A 80 6.91 10.70 -17.31
CA ASN A 80 6.08 11.54 -18.15
C ASN A 80 4.87 12.12 -17.42
N ILE A 81 4.29 11.38 -16.47
CA ILE A 81 3.14 11.84 -15.68
C ILE A 81 3.61 12.37 -14.31
N GLY A 82 4.43 11.60 -13.59
CA GLY A 82 4.98 11.97 -12.28
C GLY A 82 4.07 11.63 -11.10
N PRO A 83 4.16 12.38 -9.97
CA PRO A 83 3.38 12.13 -8.76
C PRO A 83 1.88 12.19 -9.02
N ARG A 84 1.13 11.21 -8.55
CA ARG A 84 -0.27 11.00 -8.93
C ARG A 84 -1.24 11.10 -7.75
N LEU A 85 -0.99 12.05 -6.82
CA LEU A 85 -1.86 12.22 -5.66
C LEU A 85 -3.33 12.39 -6.08
N SER A 86 -4.23 11.68 -5.43
CA SER A 86 -5.67 11.69 -5.70
C SER A 86 -6.22 13.12 -5.82
N GLY A 87 -7.00 13.37 -6.88
CA GLY A 87 -7.55 14.68 -7.20
C GLY A 87 -6.61 15.61 -7.97
N SER A 88 -5.36 15.23 -8.21
CA SER A 88 -4.39 16.02 -9.00
C SER A 88 -4.63 15.87 -10.50
N LEU A 89 -4.07 16.79 -11.29
CA LEU A 89 -4.07 16.70 -12.75
C LEU A 89 -3.25 15.50 -13.25
N GLN A 90 -2.19 15.14 -12.53
CA GLN A 90 -1.39 13.98 -12.85
C GLN A 90 -2.16 12.67 -12.64
N ALA A 91 -2.94 12.55 -11.56
CA ALA A 91 -3.82 11.40 -11.35
C ALA A 91 -4.84 11.27 -12.49
N GLN A 92 -5.43 12.38 -12.96
CA GLN A 92 -6.33 12.37 -14.10
C GLN A 92 -5.61 11.96 -15.40
N ALA A 93 -4.40 12.47 -15.64
CA ALA A 93 -3.61 12.09 -16.81
C ALA A 93 -3.23 10.61 -16.79
N ALA A 94 -2.95 10.05 -15.61
CA ALA A 94 -2.69 8.62 -15.45
C ALA A 94 -3.91 7.76 -15.78
N VAL A 95 -5.11 8.14 -15.31
CA VAL A 95 -6.38 7.49 -15.67
C VAL A 95 -6.57 7.45 -17.19
N GLU A 96 -6.38 8.59 -17.84
CA GLU A 96 -6.55 8.72 -19.29
C GLU A 96 -5.55 7.85 -20.07
N TRP A 97 -4.29 7.89 -19.66
CA TRP A 97 -3.22 7.13 -20.29
C TRP A 97 -3.39 5.62 -20.11
N VAL A 98 -3.65 5.15 -18.89
CA VAL A 98 -3.88 3.72 -18.61
C VAL A 98 -5.07 3.22 -19.41
N ALA A 99 -6.19 3.97 -19.42
CA ALA A 99 -7.38 3.61 -20.18
C ALA A 99 -7.10 3.52 -21.69
N ALA A 100 -6.33 4.46 -22.26
CA ALA A 100 -5.92 4.42 -23.65
C ALA A 100 -5.04 3.21 -23.95
N LYS A 101 -4.05 2.95 -23.07
CA LYS A 101 -3.11 1.84 -23.22
C LYS A 101 -3.81 0.48 -23.16
N MET A 102 -4.75 0.31 -22.24
CA MET A 102 -5.54 -0.92 -22.15
C MET A 102 -6.42 -1.14 -23.38
N ARG A 103 -7.00 -0.06 -23.97
CA ARG A 103 -7.75 -0.17 -25.25
C ARG A 103 -6.85 -0.61 -26.41
N GLU A 104 -5.60 -0.09 -26.47
CA GLU A 104 -4.61 -0.51 -27.48
C GLU A 104 -4.27 -2.02 -27.35
N MET A 105 -4.33 -2.57 -26.14
CA MET A 105 -4.17 -4.00 -25.88
C MET A 105 -5.41 -4.84 -26.23
N GLY A 106 -6.48 -4.22 -26.75
CA GLY A 106 -7.67 -4.93 -27.21
C GLY A 106 -8.70 -5.26 -26.11
N THR A 107 -8.58 -4.68 -24.93
CA THR A 107 -9.53 -4.87 -23.83
C THR A 107 -10.77 -3.99 -23.97
N SER A 108 -11.88 -4.39 -23.33
CA SER A 108 -13.01 -3.50 -23.08
C SER A 108 -12.77 -2.68 -21.83
N VAL A 109 -12.68 -1.35 -21.96
CA VAL A 109 -12.33 -0.44 -20.88
C VAL A 109 -13.54 0.32 -20.37
N THR A 110 -13.74 0.30 -19.05
CA THR A 110 -14.72 1.11 -18.31
C THR A 110 -13.97 2.06 -17.36
N LEU A 111 -14.39 3.32 -17.32
CA LEU A 111 -13.99 4.27 -16.31
C LEU A 111 -15.06 4.32 -15.22
N GLU A 112 -14.80 3.71 -14.09
CA GLU A 112 -15.72 3.68 -12.97
C GLU A 112 -15.50 4.88 -12.07
N LYS A 113 -16.52 5.76 -12.01
CA LYS A 113 -16.42 7.04 -11.32
C LYS A 113 -16.42 6.85 -9.81
N THR A 114 -15.42 7.44 -9.14
CA THR A 114 -15.39 7.57 -7.69
C THR A 114 -15.21 9.03 -7.27
N THR A 115 -15.50 9.34 -6.01
CA THR A 115 -15.24 10.66 -5.41
C THR A 115 -14.03 10.54 -4.48
N VAL A 116 -13.05 11.39 -4.71
CA VAL A 116 -11.79 11.36 -3.96
C VAL A 116 -11.60 12.65 -3.16
N PRO A 117 -10.96 12.60 -1.98
CA PRO A 117 -10.47 13.77 -1.29
C PRO A 117 -9.52 14.57 -2.20
N HIS A 118 -9.49 15.88 -2.02
CA HIS A 118 -8.58 16.76 -2.76
C HIS A 118 -7.74 17.56 -1.77
N TRP A 119 -6.63 16.99 -1.37
CA TRP A 119 -5.63 17.63 -0.53
C TRP A 119 -4.42 18.03 -1.36
N VAL A 120 -3.90 19.22 -1.12
CA VAL A 120 -2.74 19.77 -1.87
C VAL A 120 -1.67 20.15 -0.87
N ARG A 121 -0.46 19.65 -1.06
CA ARG A 121 0.71 20.01 -0.29
C ARG A 121 1.07 21.47 -0.55
N GLY A 122 1.46 22.17 0.48
CA GLY A 122 1.89 23.56 0.39
C GLY A 122 3.37 23.72 0.70
N LYS A 123 3.71 24.89 1.26
CA LYS A 123 5.05 25.15 1.78
C LYS A 123 5.27 24.35 3.06
N GLU A 124 6.48 23.82 3.20
CA GLU A 124 6.95 23.02 4.33
C GLU A 124 8.30 23.56 4.80
N ASP A 125 8.37 24.06 6.01
CA ASP A 125 9.61 24.55 6.62
C ASP A 125 9.59 24.34 8.13
N ALA A 126 10.72 23.89 8.68
CA ALA A 126 10.88 23.75 10.11
C ALA A 126 12.30 24.15 10.53
N VAL A 127 12.38 25.02 11.53
CA VAL A 127 13.66 25.48 12.07
C VAL A 127 13.63 25.53 13.60
N LEU A 128 14.72 25.11 14.24
CA LEU A 128 14.93 25.38 15.66
C LEU A 128 15.34 26.83 15.81
N THR A 129 14.63 27.54 16.66
CA THR A 129 14.85 28.95 16.98
C THR A 129 15.49 29.14 18.36
N ARG A 130 15.44 28.10 19.21
CA ARG A 130 16.08 28.06 20.52
C ARG A 130 16.36 26.62 20.94
N TRP A 131 17.57 26.35 21.42
CA TRP A 131 17.97 25.09 22.01
C TRP A 131 19.19 25.28 22.97
N PRO A 132 19.47 24.31 23.87
CA PRO A 132 20.65 24.37 24.76
C PRO A 132 21.96 24.47 23.97
N GLY A 133 22.82 25.40 24.31
CA GLY A 133 24.09 25.62 23.62
C GLY A 133 24.02 26.32 22.26
N MET A 134 22.85 26.87 21.90
CA MET A 134 22.65 27.60 20.64
C MET A 134 23.59 28.78 20.51
N PRO A 135 24.37 28.90 19.41
CA PRO A 135 25.15 30.10 19.13
C PRO A 135 24.20 31.30 18.85
N PRO A 136 24.53 32.50 19.34
CA PRO A 136 23.69 33.69 19.12
C PRO A 136 23.42 33.95 17.64
N GLY A 137 22.17 34.28 17.30
CA GLY A 137 21.77 34.66 15.93
C GLY A 137 21.69 33.51 14.94
N THR A 138 21.81 32.26 15.38
CA THR A 138 21.70 31.09 14.49
C THR A 138 20.33 30.42 14.56
N THR A 139 20.03 29.60 13.54
CA THR A 139 18.89 28.68 13.49
C THR A 139 19.37 27.33 12.98
N GLN A 140 18.63 26.26 13.25
CA GLN A 140 18.96 24.93 12.73
C GLN A 140 17.76 24.34 11.97
N LYS A 141 17.97 24.00 10.70
CA LYS A 141 16.94 23.42 9.84
C LYS A 141 16.63 21.99 10.27
N ILE A 142 15.34 21.69 10.34
CA ILE A 142 14.77 20.34 10.50
C ILE A 142 14.13 19.97 9.16
N VAL A 143 14.38 18.76 8.68
CA VAL A 143 13.74 18.27 7.44
C VAL A 143 12.38 17.69 7.78
N VAL A 144 11.36 18.24 7.15
CA VAL A 144 9.96 17.98 7.47
C VAL A 144 9.15 17.76 6.20
N THR A 145 8.12 16.92 6.27
CA THR A 145 7.06 16.82 5.26
C THR A 145 5.70 16.70 5.94
N ALA A 146 4.70 17.43 5.45
CA ALA A 146 3.35 17.37 5.97
C ALA A 146 2.77 15.97 5.77
N LEU A 147 2.01 15.50 6.75
CA LEU A 147 1.18 14.32 6.58
C LEU A 147 -0.07 14.65 5.78
N GLY A 148 -0.52 13.72 4.96
CA GLY A 148 -1.78 13.84 4.23
C GLY A 148 -2.93 14.13 5.19
N ASN A 149 -3.87 15.00 4.80
CA ASN A 149 -4.97 15.50 5.61
C ASN A 149 -4.58 16.42 6.80
N SER A 150 -3.30 16.81 6.93
CA SER A 150 -2.83 17.78 7.91
C SER A 150 -3.51 19.12 7.76
N ALA A 151 -3.79 19.80 8.89
CA ALA A 151 -4.19 21.21 8.90
C ALA A 151 -2.97 22.13 8.59
N PRO A 152 -3.20 23.35 8.06
CA PRO A 152 -2.15 24.34 7.92
C PRO A 152 -1.77 24.98 9.25
N THR A 153 -0.56 25.54 9.34
CA THR A 153 -0.21 26.60 10.29
C THR A 153 -0.69 27.94 9.75
N SER A 154 -0.48 29.05 10.50
CA SER A 154 -0.51 30.38 9.91
C SER A 154 0.60 30.50 8.83
N GLU A 155 0.48 31.49 7.92
CA GLU A 155 1.50 31.73 6.88
C GLU A 155 2.87 32.08 7.47
N ASP A 156 2.91 32.75 8.62
CA ASP A 156 4.12 33.09 9.38
C ASP A 156 4.68 31.92 10.16
N GLY A 157 3.95 30.79 10.18
CA GLY A 157 4.29 29.59 10.93
C GLY A 157 3.82 29.60 12.38
N LEU A 158 3.98 28.48 13.04
CA LEU A 158 3.72 28.23 14.45
C LEU A 158 5.05 28.11 15.19
N THR A 159 5.24 28.90 16.26
CA THR A 159 6.42 28.79 17.12
C THR A 159 6.03 28.26 18.50
N ALA A 160 6.57 27.10 18.89
CA ALA A 160 6.28 26.47 20.15
C ALA A 160 7.42 25.58 20.67
N ASN A 161 7.36 25.23 21.97
CA ASN A 161 8.29 24.28 22.54
C ASN A 161 7.98 22.86 22.05
N VAL A 162 9.05 22.11 21.74
CA VAL A 162 8.97 20.70 21.34
C VAL A 162 8.90 19.82 22.59
N MET A 163 7.98 18.88 22.59
CA MET A 163 7.87 17.80 23.57
C MET A 163 8.08 16.48 22.87
N VAL A 164 9.08 15.72 23.27
CA VAL A 164 9.40 14.41 22.69
C VAL A 164 8.84 13.31 23.58
N VAL A 165 8.07 12.39 22.98
CA VAL A 165 7.50 11.20 23.65
C VAL A 165 7.74 9.95 22.82
N GLY A 166 7.93 8.80 23.48
CA GLY A 166 8.17 7.52 22.81
C GLY A 166 6.90 6.73 22.53
N SER A 167 5.76 7.08 23.16
CA SER A 167 4.53 6.31 23.01
C SER A 167 3.26 7.10 23.38
N PHE A 168 2.11 6.56 22.95
CA PHE A 168 0.79 7.05 23.40
C PHE A 168 0.60 6.94 24.91
N ALA A 169 1.14 5.87 25.53
CA ALA A 169 1.05 5.66 26.96
C ALA A 169 1.82 6.74 27.72
N GLU A 170 3.03 7.08 27.27
CA GLU A 170 3.81 8.17 27.84
C GLU A 170 3.07 9.49 27.72
N LEU A 171 2.58 9.85 26.52
CA LEU A 171 1.83 11.10 26.34
C LEU A 171 0.59 11.18 27.22
N ARG A 172 -0.13 10.07 27.38
CA ARG A 172 -1.32 9.99 28.25
C ARG A 172 -1.02 10.14 29.74
N SER A 173 0.17 9.72 30.16
CA SER A 173 0.58 9.79 31.58
C SER A 173 1.01 11.18 32.06
N LEU A 174 1.15 12.14 31.13
CA LEU A 174 1.55 13.50 31.48
C LEU A 174 0.42 14.23 32.26
N PRO A 175 0.80 15.18 33.12
CA PRO A 175 -0.16 16.01 33.83
C PRO A 175 -1.12 16.74 32.86
N VAL A 176 -2.37 16.91 33.28
CA VAL A 176 -3.37 17.65 32.50
C VAL A 176 -2.86 19.06 32.19
N GLY A 177 -2.94 19.43 30.90
CA GLY A 177 -2.48 20.72 30.39
C GLY A 177 -1.01 20.81 30.03
N GLU A 178 -0.19 19.79 30.34
CA GLU A 178 1.26 19.79 30.02
C GLU A 178 1.51 19.77 28.49
N VAL A 179 0.60 19.21 27.73
CA VAL A 179 0.69 19.11 26.25
C VAL A 179 0.25 20.40 25.57
N LYS A 180 -0.60 21.19 26.25
CA LYS A 180 -1.27 22.35 25.64
C LYS A 180 -0.27 23.35 25.06
N GLY A 181 -0.47 23.70 23.79
CA GLY A 181 0.34 24.68 23.04
C GLY A 181 1.76 24.22 22.69
N LYS A 182 2.10 22.95 22.88
CA LYS A 182 3.41 22.38 22.48
C LYS A 182 3.34 21.71 21.12
N ILE A 183 4.50 21.56 20.49
CA ILE A 183 4.69 20.65 19.33
C ILE A 183 5.08 19.30 19.92
N VAL A 184 4.19 18.31 19.78
CA VAL A 184 4.46 16.95 20.26
C VAL A 184 5.18 16.15 19.18
N LEU A 185 6.31 15.54 19.49
CA LEU A 185 7.02 14.59 18.62
C LEU A 185 6.85 13.16 19.15
N PHE A 186 6.17 12.30 18.40
CA PHE A 186 6.21 10.86 18.60
C PHE A 186 7.51 10.31 18.01
N ASN A 187 8.48 9.95 18.90
CA ASN A 187 9.79 9.45 18.50
C ASN A 187 9.89 7.93 18.74
N LYS A 188 9.07 7.14 18.02
CA LYS A 188 9.15 5.68 18.04
C LYS A 188 10.08 5.24 16.90
N PRO A 189 11.24 4.61 17.18
CA PRO A 189 12.15 4.12 16.15
C PRO A 189 11.50 3.04 15.28
N PHE A 190 11.86 3.02 14.00
CA PHE A 190 11.52 1.95 13.08
C PHE A 190 12.43 0.75 13.32
N ASP A 191 11.88 -0.47 13.33
CA ASP A 191 12.61 -1.70 13.59
C ASP A 191 13.36 -2.18 12.34
N LYS A 192 14.60 -1.71 12.18
CA LYS A 192 15.46 -2.07 11.04
C LYS A 192 15.95 -3.52 11.10
N GLU A 193 16.05 -4.12 12.29
CA GLU A 193 16.47 -5.53 12.44
C GLU A 193 15.36 -6.46 11.94
N LEU A 194 14.12 -6.19 12.32
CA LEU A 194 12.97 -6.94 11.85
C LEU A 194 12.83 -6.82 10.31
N THR A 195 13.02 -5.61 9.77
CA THR A 195 13.03 -5.39 8.32
C THR A 195 14.13 -6.15 7.61
N ALA A 196 15.35 -6.17 8.16
CA ALA A 196 16.48 -6.91 7.58
C ALA A 196 16.25 -8.43 7.53
N GLN A 197 15.37 -8.94 8.39
CA GLN A 197 14.93 -10.34 8.40
C GLN A 197 13.79 -10.63 7.40
N GLY A 198 13.32 -9.64 6.64
CA GLY A 198 12.23 -9.79 5.66
C GLY A 198 10.83 -9.48 6.21
N PHE A 199 10.71 -8.97 7.44
CA PHE A 199 9.45 -8.63 8.09
C PHE A 199 9.20 -7.11 8.06
N GLY A 200 9.35 -6.50 6.89
CA GLY A 200 9.19 -5.04 6.72
C GLY A 200 7.79 -4.55 7.06
N LEU A 201 6.75 -5.28 6.67
CA LEU A 201 5.35 -4.95 7.00
C LEU A 201 5.10 -4.96 8.51
N ASP A 202 5.65 -5.95 9.24
CA ASP A 202 5.51 -6.02 10.70
C ASP A 202 6.21 -4.82 11.38
N ALA A 203 7.40 -4.45 10.88
CA ALA A 203 8.13 -3.27 11.37
C ALA A 203 7.33 -1.98 11.12
N TYR A 204 6.70 -1.85 9.95
CA TYR A 204 5.86 -0.71 9.60
C TYR A 204 4.59 -0.66 10.45
N GLY A 205 3.90 -1.79 10.60
CA GLY A 205 2.68 -1.91 11.41
C GLY A 205 2.87 -1.49 12.86
N GLN A 206 4.05 -1.75 13.47
CA GLN A 206 4.37 -1.31 14.84
C GLN A 206 4.34 0.21 15.02
N ASN A 207 4.52 0.98 13.95
CA ASN A 207 4.62 2.44 13.99
C ASN A 207 3.44 3.16 13.32
N LEU A 208 2.64 2.47 12.52
CA LEU A 208 1.57 3.04 11.71
C LEU A 208 0.60 3.90 12.52
N ALA A 209 0.22 3.47 13.71
CA ALA A 209 -0.71 4.20 14.57
C ALA A 209 -0.20 5.60 14.97
N TYR A 210 1.10 5.79 15.12
CA TYR A 210 1.66 7.11 15.46
C TYR A 210 1.46 8.12 14.32
N ARG A 211 1.54 7.69 13.07
CA ARG A 211 1.22 8.52 11.90
C ARG A 211 -0.30 8.65 11.73
N GLY A 212 -1.00 7.52 11.73
CA GLY A 212 -2.41 7.46 11.39
C GLY A 212 -3.32 8.22 12.38
N VAL A 213 -3.11 8.05 13.69
CA VAL A 213 -3.99 8.66 14.72
C VAL A 213 -3.24 9.52 15.75
N GLY A 214 -1.92 9.53 15.73
CA GLY A 214 -1.10 10.35 16.65
C GLY A 214 -1.45 11.83 16.61
N PRO A 215 -1.62 12.45 15.41
CA PRO A 215 -2.03 13.85 15.31
C PRO A 215 -3.38 14.13 15.95
N SER A 216 -4.37 13.27 15.77
CA SER A 216 -5.67 13.38 16.43
C SER A 216 -5.55 13.26 17.94
N PHE A 217 -4.76 12.29 18.43
CA PHE A 217 -4.57 12.10 19.87
C PHE A 217 -3.84 13.28 20.51
N GLY A 218 -2.75 13.77 19.90
CA GLY A 218 -2.05 14.96 20.40
C GLY A 218 -2.95 16.22 20.39
N GLY A 219 -3.73 16.40 19.30
CA GLY A 219 -4.70 17.48 19.17
C GLY A 219 -5.76 17.46 20.27
N SER A 220 -6.31 16.28 20.61
CA SER A 220 -7.29 16.13 21.69
C SER A 220 -6.76 16.53 23.07
N LEU A 221 -5.43 16.51 23.26
CA LEU A 221 -4.75 16.98 24.48
C LEU A 221 -4.31 18.45 24.39
N GLY A 222 -4.62 19.14 23.29
CA GLY A 222 -4.31 20.55 23.08
C GLY A 222 -2.92 20.83 22.53
N ALA A 223 -2.26 19.86 21.90
CA ALA A 223 -1.04 20.10 21.16
C ALA A 223 -1.25 21.18 20.08
N ALA A 224 -0.28 22.07 19.88
CA ALA A 224 -0.33 23.07 18.82
C ALA A 224 0.01 22.49 17.44
N ALA A 225 0.83 21.44 17.40
CA ALA A 225 1.13 20.62 16.24
C ALA A 225 1.65 19.25 16.68
N VAL A 226 1.62 18.28 15.78
CA VAL A 226 2.20 16.95 16.03
C VAL A 226 3.22 16.60 14.95
N LEU A 227 4.37 16.17 15.40
CA LEU A 227 5.42 15.60 14.56
C LEU A 227 5.52 14.10 14.80
N VAL A 228 5.82 13.37 13.75
CA VAL A 228 6.03 11.91 13.81
C VAL A 228 7.40 11.60 13.24
N ARG A 229 8.18 10.77 13.94
CA ARG A 229 9.38 10.18 13.35
C ARG A 229 8.97 9.37 12.13
N SER A 230 9.65 9.56 11.02
CA SER A 230 9.38 8.86 9.77
C SER A 230 9.28 7.35 9.94
N LEU A 231 8.27 6.76 9.30
CA LEU A 231 8.00 5.32 9.28
C LEU A 231 8.74 4.69 8.10
N GLY A 232 10.04 4.51 8.26
CA GLY A 232 10.85 3.90 7.21
C GLY A 232 12.25 3.54 7.68
N GLY A 233 12.84 2.56 7.00
CA GLY A 233 14.18 2.05 7.28
C GLY A 233 15.32 2.87 6.69
N GLY A 234 15.01 3.79 5.76
CA GLY A 234 16.00 4.61 5.07
C GLY A 234 16.72 5.57 6.01
N ASP A 235 18.04 5.72 5.76
CA ASP A 235 18.86 6.78 6.32
C ASP A 235 18.84 7.99 5.33
N PHE A 236 19.72 8.95 5.46
CA PHE A 236 19.88 10.07 4.53
C PHE A 236 18.89 11.22 4.73
N ARG A 237 18.37 11.40 5.94
CA ARG A 237 17.46 12.49 6.30
C ARG A 237 16.23 12.58 5.38
N LEU A 238 15.64 11.43 5.09
CA LEU A 238 14.48 11.29 4.23
C LEU A 238 13.20 11.21 5.08
N PRO A 239 12.28 12.21 5.01
CA PRO A 239 11.01 12.14 5.70
C PRO A 239 10.01 11.32 4.87
N HIS A 240 9.18 10.51 5.55
CA HIS A 240 8.15 9.69 4.95
C HIS A 240 6.77 10.27 5.28
N THR A 241 5.97 10.60 4.27
CA THR A 241 4.61 11.10 4.42
C THR A 241 3.61 9.96 4.70
N GLY A 242 2.36 10.18 4.47
CA GLY A 242 1.24 9.24 4.55
C GLY A 242 0.02 9.89 5.21
N LEU A 243 -1.11 9.22 5.12
CA LEU A 243 -2.38 9.71 5.63
C LEU A 243 -2.39 9.81 7.15
N THR A 244 -2.98 10.90 7.69
CA THR A 244 -3.40 11.00 9.09
C THR A 244 -4.90 11.20 9.20
N LEU A 245 -5.49 10.57 10.21
CA LEU A 245 -6.92 10.58 10.48
C LEU A 245 -7.19 11.38 11.76
N TYR A 246 -8.27 12.16 11.75
CA TYR A 246 -8.74 12.89 12.94
C TYR A 246 -10.09 12.32 13.40
N GLY A 247 -10.21 12.08 14.70
CA GLY A 247 -11.44 11.62 15.33
C GLY A 247 -12.56 12.65 15.23
N GLU A 248 -13.79 12.19 15.32
CA GLU A 248 -14.95 13.06 15.33
C GLU A 248 -14.88 14.05 16.51
N GLY A 249 -15.12 15.32 16.23
CA GLY A 249 -15.07 16.40 17.25
C GLY A 249 -13.65 16.81 17.68
N VAL A 250 -12.60 16.27 17.07
CA VAL A 250 -11.23 16.71 17.32
C VAL A 250 -10.82 17.76 16.27
N ASP A 251 -10.41 18.93 16.74
CA ASP A 251 -9.86 19.95 15.87
C ASP A 251 -8.58 19.43 15.19
N LYS A 252 -8.50 19.58 13.85
CA LYS A 252 -7.31 19.21 13.11
C LYS A 252 -6.15 20.12 13.48
N VAL A 253 -5.04 19.53 13.89
CA VAL A 253 -3.78 20.25 14.16
C VAL A 253 -2.79 20.04 13.00
N PRO A 254 -1.86 20.99 12.77
CA PRO A 254 -0.76 20.77 11.85
C PRO A 254 0.01 19.49 12.21
N ALA A 255 0.24 18.63 11.22
CA ALA A 255 0.88 17.34 11.39
C ALA A 255 1.92 17.08 10.31
N ALA A 256 3.10 16.62 10.70
CA ALA A 256 4.18 16.35 9.76
C ALA A 256 5.06 15.18 10.22
N ALA A 257 5.69 14.51 9.28
CA ALA A 257 6.81 13.61 9.53
C ALA A 257 8.12 14.39 9.51
N ILE A 258 9.05 13.99 10.39
CA ILE A 258 10.44 14.45 10.36
C ILE A 258 11.36 13.25 10.18
N THR A 259 12.58 13.51 9.74
CA THR A 259 13.55 12.44 9.53
C THR A 259 13.92 11.74 10.84
N ALA A 260 14.39 10.50 10.74
CA ALA A 260 14.85 9.74 11.90
C ALA A 260 15.99 10.45 12.63
N GLU A 261 16.93 11.03 11.87
CA GLU A 261 18.10 11.75 12.38
C GLU A 261 17.70 13.05 13.11
N ASP A 262 16.73 13.78 12.58
CA ASP A 262 16.24 15.01 13.21
C ASP A 262 15.38 14.69 14.46
N ALA A 263 14.63 13.58 14.46
CA ALA A 263 13.92 13.11 15.65
C ALA A 263 14.90 12.75 16.78
N ASP A 264 16.00 12.07 16.45
CA ASP A 264 17.07 11.76 17.41
C ASP A 264 17.81 13.01 17.90
N LEU A 265 18.03 13.99 17.00
CA LEU A 265 18.59 15.30 17.37
C LEU A 265 17.68 15.99 18.42
N LEU A 266 16.38 16.10 18.13
CA LEU A 266 15.41 16.70 19.06
C LEU A 266 15.38 15.97 20.40
N ALA A 267 15.41 14.65 20.40
CA ALA A 267 15.45 13.86 21.61
C ALA A 267 16.71 14.11 22.46
N ARG A 268 17.86 14.29 21.81
CA ARG A 268 19.11 14.62 22.52
C ARG A 268 19.11 16.03 23.07
N LEU A 269 18.64 17.02 22.31
CA LEU A 269 18.57 18.42 22.76
C LEU A 269 17.54 18.62 23.88
N SER A 270 16.38 17.97 23.79
CA SER A 270 15.33 18.05 24.80
C SER A 270 15.75 17.50 26.18
N LYS A 271 16.71 16.55 26.22
CA LYS A 271 17.32 16.09 27.48
C LYS A 271 18.24 17.12 28.15
N GLN A 272 18.74 18.09 27.38
CA GLN A 272 19.61 19.14 27.86
C GLN A 272 18.84 20.39 28.33
N GLY A 273 17.60 20.59 27.84
CA GLY A 273 16.76 21.71 28.17
C GLY A 273 15.69 22.01 27.11
N PRO A 274 14.97 23.12 27.27
CA PRO A 274 13.90 23.48 26.34
C PRO A 274 14.36 23.69 24.91
N VAL A 275 13.61 23.15 23.95
CA VAL A 275 13.82 23.30 22.51
C VAL A 275 12.61 24.00 21.92
N THR A 276 12.80 25.10 21.19
CA THR A 276 11.73 25.84 20.51
C THR A 276 11.90 25.70 19.00
N MET A 277 10.80 25.36 18.31
CA MET A 277 10.73 25.20 16.87
C MET A 277 9.73 26.17 16.26
N ARG A 278 10.06 26.74 15.09
CA ARG A 278 9.09 27.36 14.20
C ARG A 278 8.79 26.34 13.10
N LEU A 279 7.51 26.02 12.92
CA LEU A 279 6.98 25.09 11.92
C LEU A 279 6.04 25.88 10.99
N THR A 280 6.24 25.76 9.68
CA THR A 280 5.36 26.32 8.67
C THR A 280 4.89 25.19 7.76
N LEU A 281 3.59 24.95 7.74
CA LEU A 281 2.92 23.99 6.85
C LEU A 281 1.73 24.72 6.25
N THR A 282 1.61 24.75 4.92
CA THR A 282 0.49 25.44 4.25
C THR A 282 -0.29 24.53 3.30
N PRO A 283 -0.60 23.27 3.70
CA PRO A 283 -1.44 22.42 2.87
C PRO A 283 -2.84 23.03 2.74
N LYS A 284 -3.56 22.61 1.69
CA LYS A 284 -4.94 23.04 1.45
C LYS A 284 -5.81 21.81 1.24
N THR A 285 -6.94 21.78 1.92
CA THR A 285 -8.02 20.84 1.62
C THR A 285 -9.03 21.56 0.73
N LEU A 286 -9.15 21.10 -0.50
CA LEU A 286 -10.11 21.58 -1.49
C LEU A 286 -11.39 20.74 -1.43
N PRO A 287 -12.51 21.16 -2.06
CA PRO A 287 -13.67 20.30 -2.19
C PRO A 287 -13.32 18.97 -2.84
N PRO A 288 -13.94 17.85 -2.39
CA PRO A 288 -13.76 16.56 -3.04
C PRO A 288 -14.04 16.65 -4.54
N THR A 289 -13.32 15.86 -5.32
CA THR A 289 -13.44 15.86 -6.78
C THR A 289 -13.73 14.46 -7.31
N SER A 290 -14.15 14.38 -8.59
CA SER A 290 -14.35 13.11 -9.25
C SER A 290 -13.03 12.58 -9.81
N SER A 291 -12.82 11.28 -9.66
CA SER A 291 -11.76 10.53 -10.36
C SER A 291 -12.33 9.17 -10.80
N TYR A 292 -11.49 8.24 -11.24
CA TYR A 292 -11.99 6.99 -11.82
C TYR A 292 -11.03 5.84 -11.52
N ASN A 293 -11.60 4.66 -11.18
CA ASN A 293 -10.92 3.39 -11.40
C ASN A 293 -10.84 3.13 -12.90
N VAL A 294 -9.76 2.54 -13.38
CA VAL A 294 -9.68 2.04 -14.76
C VAL A 294 -9.87 0.54 -14.73
N ILE A 295 -11.00 0.08 -15.27
CA ILE A 295 -11.34 -1.34 -15.36
C ILE A 295 -11.17 -1.78 -16.81
N ALA A 296 -10.44 -2.88 -17.06
CA ALA A 296 -10.21 -3.39 -18.39
C ALA A 296 -10.31 -4.92 -18.43
N ASP A 297 -11.21 -5.44 -19.26
CA ASP A 297 -11.49 -6.87 -19.37
C ASP A 297 -10.83 -7.50 -20.60
N TRP A 298 -9.96 -8.48 -20.38
CA TRP A 298 -9.57 -9.48 -21.36
C TRP A 298 -10.56 -10.64 -21.28
N LYS A 299 -11.52 -10.65 -22.19
CA LYS A 299 -12.69 -11.54 -22.13
C LYS A 299 -12.34 -13.01 -22.21
N GLY A 300 -12.95 -13.80 -21.33
CA GLY A 300 -12.88 -15.24 -21.31
C GLY A 300 -13.57 -15.88 -22.52
N SER A 301 -13.05 -17.04 -22.94
CA SER A 301 -13.52 -17.77 -24.12
C SER A 301 -14.70 -18.71 -23.84
N GLU A 302 -14.85 -19.18 -22.61
CA GLU A 302 -15.89 -20.16 -22.20
C GLU A 302 -16.83 -19.61 -21.12
N HIS A 303 -16.26 -18.91 -20.12
CA HIS A 303 -16.99 -18.35 -18.96
C HIS A 303 -16.66 -16.86 -18.78
N PRO A 304 -17.10 -16.00 -19.73
CA PRO A 304 -16.76 -14.58 -19.70
C PRO A 304 -17.36 -13.81 -18.52
N GLU A 305 -18.35 -14.36 -17.81
CA GLU A 305 -18.94 -13.82 -16.59
C GLU A 305 -18.07 -14.08 -15.34
N GLU A 306 -17.23 -15.12 -15.35
CA GLU A 306 -16.33 -15.44 -14.27
C GLU A 306 -15.05 -14.60 -14.39
N VAL A 307 -14.62 -13.99 -13.28
CA VAL A 307 -13.56 -12.97 -13.26
C VAL A 307 -12.40 -13.40 -12.37
N VAL A 308 -11.21 -13.34 -12.92
CA VAL A 308 -9.95 -13.26 -12.17
C VAL A 308 -9.44 -11.84 -12.27
N LEU A 309 -9.41 -11.13 -11.13
CA LEU A 309 -9.00 -9.73 -11.07
C LEU A 309 -7.51 -9.62 -10.82
N VAL A 310 -6.82 -8.72 -11.54
CA VAL A 310 -5.42 -8.33 -11.32
C VAL A 310 -5.33 -6.83 -11.16
N SER A 311 -4.63 -6.33 -10.14
CA SER A 311 -4.67 -4.92 -9.79
C SER A 311 -3.41 -4.36 -9.14
N GLY A 312 -3.39 -3.06 -9.04
CA GLY A 312 -2.54 -2.19 -8.26
C GLY A 312 -3.19 -0.82 -8.17
N HIS A 313 -2.77 0.06 -7.25
CA HIS A 313 -3.34 1.39 -7.15
C HIS A 313 -2.62 2.43 -8.03
N LEU A 314 -3.40 3.32 -8.63
CA LEU A 314 -2.90 4.26 -9.64
C LEU A 314 -2.42 5.57 -9.04
N ASP A 315 -3.02 6.01 -7.95
CA ASP A 315 -2.55 7.19 -7.23
C ASP A 315 -1.23 6.90 -6.50
N SER A 316 -0.57 7.92 -6.05
CA SER A 316 0.66 7.86 -5.27
C SER A 316 0.82 9.11 -4.43
N TRP A 317 1.68 9.07 -3.43
CA TRP A 317 2.13 10.30 -2.77
C TRP A 317 2.91 11.21 -3.73
N ASP A 318 2.99 12.49 -3.37
CA ASP A 318 3.48 13.59 -4.20
C ASP A 318 4.93 13.99 -3.92
N LEU A 319 5.65 13.25 -3.07
CA LEU A 319 7.05 13.52 -2.75
C LEU A 319 8.03 12.94 -3.77
N GLY A 320 7.77 11.69 -4.17
CA GLY A 320 8.45 10.97 -5.24
C GLY A 320 7.61 10.96 -6.51
N THR A 321 7.82 9.95 -7.36
CA THR A 321 7.03 9.72 -8.57
C THR A 321 6.13 8.49 -8.47
N GLY A 322 6.03 7.84 -7.30
CA GLY A 322 5.23 6.65 -7.10
C GLY A 322 5.67 5.50 -8.00
N ALA A 323 6.97 5.19 -7.99
CA ALA A 323 7.50 4.12 -8.83
C ALA A 323 7.30 2.76 -8.22
N ILE A 324 7.59 2.62 -6.92
CA ILE A 324 7.42 1.36 -6.19
C ILE A 324 6.06 1.29 -5.48
N ASP A 325 5.43 2.44 -5.25
CA ASP A 325 4.20 2.62 -4.50
C ASP A 325 3.22 3.55 -5.25
N ASP A 326 2.35 3.05 -6.15
CA ASP A 326 2.30 1.67 -6.64
C ASP A 326 2.29 1.63 -8.19
N GLY A 327 3.07 2.51 -8.83
CA GLY A 327 3.25 2.44 -10.30
C GLY A 327 3.73 1.07 -10.75
N ALA A 328 4.56 0.38 -9.93
CA ALA A 328 5.06 -0.96 -10.23
C ALA A 328 3.91 -1.99 -10.28
N GLY A 329 3.00 -2.01 -9.32
CA GLY A 329 1.88 -2.95 -9.31
C GLY A 329 0.91 -2.70 -10.46
N VAL A 330 0.65 -1.42 -10.79
CA VAL A 330 -0.11 -1.08 -12.00
C VAL A 330 0.56 -1.62 -13.26
N ALA A 331 1.88 -1.41 -13.43
CA ALA A 331 2.63 -1.88 -14.59
C ALA A 331 2.68 -3.41 -14.66
N ILE A 332 2.87 -4.11 -13.53
CA ILE A 332 2.84 -5.58 -13.39
C ILE A 332 1.47 -6.13 -13.83
N SER A 333 0.40 -5.49 -13.39
CA SER A 333 -0.96 -5.90 -13.71
C SER A 333 -1.33 -5.63 -15.17
N MET A 334 -0.92 -4.49 -15.74
CA MET A 334 -1.05 -4.20 -17.17
C MET A 334 -0.25 -5.17 -18.04
N GLN A 335 0.95 -5.56 -17.59
CA GLN A 335 1.82 -6.52 -18.28
C GLN A 335 1.17 -7.90 -18.39
N THR A 336 0.35 -8.30 -17.42
CA THR A 336 -0.44 -9.54 -17.52
C THR A 336 -1.30 -9.55 -18.78
N ILE A 337 -2.03 -8.49 -19.06
CA ILE A 337 -2.87 -8.38 -20.26
C ILE A 337 -2.01 -8.34 -21.54
N HIS A 338 -0.91 -7.59 -21.51
CA HIS A 338 0.01 -7.52 -22.64
C HIS A 338 0.60 -8.90 -23.02
N LEU A 339 1.01 -9.70 -22.04
CA LEU A 339 1.53 -11.05 -22.26
C LEU A 339 0.48 -11.98 -22.86
N LEU A 340 -0.77 -11.92 -22.40
CA LEU A 340 -1.84 -12.72 -22.97
C LEU A 340 -2.11 -12.33 -24.43
N GLN A 341 -2.15 -11.04 -24.73
CA GLN A 341 -2.32 -10.51 -26.08
C GLN A 341 -1.15 -10.96 -26.99
N SER A 342 0.08 -10.71 -26.58
CA SER A 342 1.28 -10.97 -27.39
C SER A 342 1.49 -12.45 -27.69
N LEU A 343 1.10 -13.32 -26.75
CA LEU A 343 1.17 -14.79 -26.91
C LEU A 343 -0.11 -15.39 -27.51
N ASN A 344 -1.11 -14.56 -27.83
CA ASN A 344 -2.44 -14.98 -28.35
C ASN A 344 -3.09 -16.02 -27.44
N ILE A 345 -3.12 -15.76 -26.12
CA ILE A 345 -3.70 -16.63 -25.11
C ILE A 345 -5.09 -16.09 -24.72
N HIS A 346 -6.11 -16.93 -24.84
CA HIS A 346 -7.48 -16.67 -24.49
C HIS A 346 -7.95 -17.65 -23.41
N PRO A 347 -7.81 -17.32 -22.12
CA PRO A 347 -8.22 -18.20 -21.04
C PRO A 347 -9.74 -18.39 -21.02
N LYS A 348 -10.23 -19.39 -20.30
CA LYS A 348 -11.67 -19.69 -20.21
C LYS A 348 -12.47 -18.57 -19.54
N ARG A 349 -11.91 -17.96 -18.50
CA ARG A 349 -12.51 -16.89 -17.71
C ARG A 349 -11.93 -15.54 -18.09
N THR A 350 -12.66 -14.50 -17.81
CA THR A 350 -12.19 -13.11 -17.99
C THR A 350 -11.08 -12.81 -16.99
N ILE A 351 -9.98 -12.21 -17.49
CA ILE A 351 -8.99 -11.54 -16.64
C ILE A 351 -9.32 -10.06 -16.68
N ARG A 352 -9.67 -9.51 -15.51
CA ARG A 352 -10.02 -8.11 -15.31
C ARG A 352 -8.84 -7.39 -14.68
N PHE A 353 -8.28 -6.43 -15.40
CA PHE A 353 -7.35 -5.46 -14.83
C PHE A 353 -8.12 -4.34 -14.14
N VAL A 354 -7.66 -3.93 -12.96
CA VAL A 354 -8.15 -2.73 -12.27
C VAL A 354 -6.98 -1.90 -11.79
N ALA A 355 -6.94 -0.62 -12.21
CA ALA A 355 -6.09 0.37 -11.57
C ALA A 355 -6.96 1.16 -10.58
N TRP A 356 -6.73 0.94 -9.29
CA TRP A 356 -7.50 1.56 -8.23
C TRP A 356 -7.15 3.03 -8.08
N MET A 357 -8.13 3.84 -7.71
CA MET A 357 -7.91 5.26 -7.44
C MET A 357 -8.19 5.57 -5.97
N ASN A 358 -7.25 6.29 -5.37
CA ASN A 358 -7.35 6.78 -4.00
C ASN A 358 -7.15 5.71 -2.92
N GLU A 359 -6.22 4.82 -3.12
CA GLU A 359 -5.74 3.92 -2.07
C GLU A 359 -5.14 4.75 -0.93
N GLU A 360 -4.15 5.60 -1.23
CA GLU A 360 -3.33 6.41 -0.33
C GLU A 360 -4.13 7.36 0.59
N PHE A 361 -5.34 7.71 0.18
CA PHE A 361 -6.19 8.67 0.90
C PHE A 361 -7.54 8.09 1.35
N GLY A 362 -7.65 6.75 1.42
CA GLY A 362 -8.77 6.08 2.07
C GLY A 362 -9.62 5.18 1.18
N VAL A 363 -9.00 4.50 0.19
CA VAL A 363 -9.53 3.38 -0.60
C VAL A 363 -10.92 3.62 -1.23
N SER A 364 -11.19 4.86 -1.67
CA SER A 364 -12.53 5.16 -2.20
C SER A 364 -12.81 4.48 -3.54
N GLY A 365 -11.78 4.20 -4.35
CA GLY A 365 -11.89 3.41 -5.56
C GLY A 365 -12.35 1.99 -5.29
N ALA A 366 -11.65 1.29 -4.41
CA ALA A 366 -12.01 -0.06 -3.99
C ALA A 366 -13.41 -0.12 -3.34
N THR A 367 -13.73 0.88 -2.50
CA THR A 367 -15.07 0.99 -1.89
C THR A 367 -16.16 1.15 -2.94
N THR A 368 -15.94 1.99 -3.98
CA THR A 368 -16.87 2.18 -5.08
C THR A 368 -17.07 0.87 -5.85
N TYR A 369 -15.98 0.20 -6.22
CA TYR A 369 -16.05 -1.08 -6.92
C TYR A 369 -16.85 -2.11 -6.13
N LEU A 370 -16.58 -2.23 -4.83
CA LEU A 370 -17.30 -3.16 -3.97
C LEU A 370 -18.81 -2.89 -3.90
N GLN A 371 -19.21 -1.61 -3.93
CA GLN A 371 -20.62 -1.21 -3.94
C GLN A 371 -21.30 -1.50 -5.28
N GLU A 372 -20.68 -1.10 -6.39
CA GLU A 372 -21.25 -1.23 -7.74
C GLU A 372 -21.29 -2.71 -8.20
N HIS A 373 -20.28 -3.53 -7.80
CA HIS A 373 -20.15 -4.93 -8.20
C HIS A 373 -20.55 -5.95 -7.12
N SER A 374 -21.21 -5.51 -6.04
CA SER A 374 -21.56 -6.38 -4.91
C SER A 374 -22.34 -7.63 -5.31
N SER A 375 -23.26 -7.52 -6.27
CA SER A 375 -24.04 -8.64 -6.81
C SER A 375 -23.22 -9.60 -7.70
N GLU A 376 -22.08 -9.15 -8.22
CA GLU A 376 -21.22 -9.89 -9.13
C GLU A 376 -20.08 -10.62 -8.41
N LEU A 377 -19.85 -10.37 -7.11
CA LEU A 377 -18.75 -10.94 -6.36
C LEU A 377 -18.77 -12.48 -6.30
N THR A 378 -19.94 -13.08 -6.51
CA THR A 378 -20.06 -14.54 -6.62
C THR A 378 -19.32 -15.10 -7.85
N TYR A 379 -19.16 -14.28 -8.90
CA TYR A 379 -18.44 -14.63 -10.13
C TYR A 379 -16.95 -14.26 -10.09
N HIS A 380 -16.48 -13.55 -9.05
CA HIS A 380 -15.05 -13.27 -8.88
C HIS A 380 -14.37 -14.52 -8.35
N ILE A 381 -13.61 -15.20 -9.19
CA ILE A 381 -12.91 -16.46 -8.88
C ILE A 381 -11.74 -16.18 -7.93
N ALA A 382 -11.03 -15.09 -8.15
CA ALA A 382 -9.97 -14.58 -7.29
C ALA A 382 -9.73 -13.09 -7.57
N ALA A 383 -9.14 -12.40 -6.60
CA ALA A 383 -8.61 -11.05 -6.74
C ALA A 383 -7.13 -11.04 -6.38
N LEU A 384 -6.30 -10.50 -7.28
CA LEU A 384 -4.86 -10.38 -7.11
C LEU A 384 -4.48 -8.90 -7.07
N GLU A 385 -3.64 -8.52 -6.12
CA GLU A 385 -3.08 -7.17 -6.03
C GLU A 385 -1.58 -7.23 -5.78
N SER A 386 -0.83 -6.34 -6.44
CA SER A 386 0.59 -6.13 -6.23
C SER A 386 0.78 -4.71 -5.67
N ASP A 387 1.13 -4.60 -4.38
CA ASP A 387 1.26 -3.33 -3.65
C ASP A 387 2.35 -3.41 -2.55
N LEU A 388 3.49 -4.01 -2.89
CA LEU A 388 4.69 -4.02 -2.03
C LEU A 388 5.96 -3.79 -2.86
N GLY A 389 5.84 -2.94 -3.88
CA GLY A 389 6.92 -2.66 -4.80
C GLY A 389 7.18 -3.78 -5.80
N CYS A 390 8.44 -3.91 -6.20
CA CYS A 390 8.83 -4.89 -7.22
C CYS A 390 10.21 -5.49 -6.97
N ASP A 391 10.63 -5.59 -5.72
CA ASP A 391 11.84 -6.36 -5.38
C ASP A 391 11.63 -7.85 -5.69
N HIS A 392 12.67 -8.66 -5.56
CA HIS A 392 12.63 -10.07 -5.97
C HIS A 392 11.43 -10.81 -5.36
N PRO A 393 10.53 -11.40 -6.18
CA PRO A 393 9.41 -12.17 -5.66
C PRO A 393 9.87 -13.52 -5.11
N THR A 394 9.48 -13.87 -3.91
CA THR A 394 9.75 -15.17 -3.30
C THR A 394 8.65 -16.19 -3.60
N GLY A 395 7.45 -15.72 -3.99
CA GLY A 395 6.32 -16.57 -4.31
C GLY A 395 4.98 -15.84 -4.26
N LEU A 396 4.00 -16.49 -3.65
CA LEU A 396 2.62 -16.01 -3.53
C LEU A 396 2.16 -16.04 -2.07
N SER A 397 1.55 -14.97 -1.62
CA SER A 397 0.67 -14.96 -0.46
C SER A 397 -0.77 -15.15 -0.89
N PHE A 398 -1.59 -15.90 -0.12
CA PHE A 398 -3.02 -16.01 -0.39
C PHE A 398 -3.85 -15.86 0.89
N PHE A 399 -5.01 -15.25 0.72
CA PHE A 399 -5.98 -14.91 1.77
C PHE A 399 -7.27 -15.66 1.46
N GLY A 400 -7.45 -16.83 2.05
CA GLY A 400 -8.58 -17.67 1.67
C GLY A 400 -8.64 -18.99 2.44
N ALA A 401 -9.39 -19.93 1.89
CA ALA A 401 -9.52 -21.26 2.44
C ALA A 401 -8.16 -22.00 2.41
N PRO A 402 -7.78 -22.74 3.47
CA PRO A 402 -6.51 -23.50 3.48
C PRO A 402 -6.40 -24.47 2.30
N GLU A 403 -7.51 -25.00 1.84
CA GLU A 403 -7.60 -25.95 0.71
C GLU A 403 -7.15 -25.35 -0.61
N ALA A 404 -7.15 -23.98 -0.74
CA ALA A 404 -6.61 -23.28 -1.91
C ALA A 404 -5.14 -23.61 -2.16
N ALA A 405 -4.37 -23.94 -1.12
CA ALA A 405 -2.96 -24.29 -1.24
C ALA A 405 -2.70 -25.42 -2.24
N ARG A 406 -3.55 -26.46 -2.29
CA ARG A 406 -3.39 -27.57 -3.24
C ARG A 406 -3.55 -27.15 -4.71
N TYR A 407 -4.35 -26.10 -4.97
CA TYR A 407 -4.52 -25.51 -6.29
C TYR A 407 -3.36 -24.60 -6.65
N LEU A 408 -2.84 -23.84 -5.69
CA LEU A 408 -1.77 -22.85 -5.91
C LEU A 408 -0.37 -23.46 -5.91
N ALA A 409 -0.13 -24.57 -5.21
CA ALA A 409 1.18 -25.22 -5.16
C ALA A 409 1.75 -25.59 -6.55
N PRO A 410 0.97 -26.15 -7.50
CA PRO A 410 1.47 -26.38 -8.86
C PRO A 410 1.79 -25.09 -9.60
N VAL A 411 1.06 -23.98 -9.37
CA VAL A 411 1.35 -22.67 -9.95
C VAL A 411 2.69 -22.14 -9.41
N ALA A 412 2.89 -22.21 -8.08
CA ALA A 412 4.16 -21.88 -7.46
C ALA A 412 5.32 -22.70 -8.00
N ASN A 413 5.11 -24.00 -8.26
CA ASN A 413 6.11 -24.84 -8.90
C ASN A 413 6.47 -24.39 -10.34
N ALA A 414 5.51 -23.88 -11.12
CA ALA A 414 5.77 -23.31 -12.44
C ALA A 414 6.64 -22.04 -12.38
N LEU A 415 6.63 -21.35 -11.22
CA LEU A 415 7.43 -20.16 -10.95
C LEU A 415 8.80 -20.46 -10.30
N ALA A 416 9.07 -21.71 -9.94
CA ALA A 416 10.35 -22.11 -9.33
C ALA A 416 11.59 -21.72 -10.12
N PRO A 417 11.61 -21.75 -11.49
CA PRO A 417 12.77 -21.32 -12.27
C PRO A 417 13.18 -19.86 -12.07
N ILE A 418 12.29 -19.00 -11.59
CA ILE A 418 12.58 -17.59 -11.26
C ILE A 418 12.71 -17.35 -9.75
N GLY A 419 12.75 -18.41 -8.92
CA GLY A 419 12.90 -18.31 -7.47
C GLY A 419 11.61 -18.02 -6.70
N ALA A 420 10.45 -17.92 -7.37
CA ALA A 420 9.17 -17.49 -6.79
C ALA A 420 8.24 -18.67 -6.48
N SER A 421 8.70 -19.64 -5.68
CA SER A 421 7.95 -20.89 -5.41
C SER A 421 7.41 -21.04 -3.98
N VAL A 422 7.60 -20.03 -3.12
CA VAL A 422 7.05 -20.07 -1.76
C VAL A 422 5.56 -19.76 -1.83
N LEU A 423 4.77 -20.54 -1.12
CA LEU A 423 3.33 -20.32 -0.98
C LEU A 423 3.01 -20.08 0.50
N THR A 424 2.55 -18.89 0.81
CA THR A 424 2.23 -18.48 2.17
C THR A 424 0.75 -18.20 2.31
N ARG A 425 0.09 -18.83 3.29
CA ARG A 425 -1.28 -18.47 3.67
C ARG A 425 -1.24 -17.44 4.79
N SER A 426 -2.00 -16.37 4.65
CA SER A 426 -2.23 -15.39 5.70
C SER A 426 -3.72 -15.27 6.03
N ASP A 427 -4.03 -14.99 7.29
CA ASP A 427 -5.38 -14.60 7.73
C ASP A 427 -5.57 -13.07 7.69
N GLU A 428 -4.47 -12.31 7.63
CA GLU A 428 -4.45 -10.86 7.45
C GLU A 428 -4.26 -10.52 5.97
N VAL A 429 -5.13 -9.69 5.44
CA VAL A 429 -5.04 -9.19 4.06
C VAL A 429 -4.17 -7.95 4.07
N THR A 430 -3.05 -8.00 3.35
CA THR A 430 -2.10 -6.90 3.23
C THR A 430 -2.32 -6.05 1.98
N ALA A 431 -3.13 -6.51 1.06
CA ALA A 431 -3.54 -5.84 -0.17
C ALA A 431 -4.84 -5.07 0.10
N GLU A 432 -4.75 -3.76 0.28
CA GLU A 432 -5.85 -2.97 0.86
C GLU A 432 -7.04 -2.83 -0.06
N ASP A 433 -6.84 -2.66 -1.37
CA ASP A 433 -7.92 -2.45 -2.31
C ASP A 433 -8.79 -3.71 -2.53
N ILE A 434 -8.21 -4.90 -2.43
CA ILE A 434 -8.99 -6.15 -2.52
C ILE A 434 -9.51 -6.65 -1.17
N ALA A 435 -9.12 -6.03 -0.06
CA ALA A 435 -9.45 -6.50 1.29
C ALA A 435 -10.97 -6.62 1.52
N GLY A 436 -11.76 -5.68 1.03
CA GLY A 436 -13.22 -5.74 1.12
C GLY A 436 -13.82 -6.95 0.39
N MET A 437 -13.30 -7.28 -0.79
CA MET A 437 -13.73 -8.47 -1.54
C MET A 437 -13.35 -9.76 -0.80
N VAL A 438 -12.15 -9.79 -0.22
CA VAL A 438 -11.68 -10.96 0.56
C VAL A 438 -12.53 -11.17 1.81
N GLN A 439 -12.93 -10.12 2.50
CA GLN A 439 -13.84 -10.19 3.65
C GLN A 439 -15.22 -10.75 3.25
N LEU A 440 -15.65 -10.55 2.02
CA LEU A 440 -16.88 -11.12 1.44
C LEU A 440 -16.67 -12.50 0.80
N GLY A 441 -15.51 -13.12 1.02
CA GLY A 441 -15.23 -14.50 0.65
C GLY A 441 -14.63 -14.69 -0.74
N VAL A 442 -14.25 -13.62 -1.47
CA VAL A 442 -13.45 -13.76 -2.69
C VAL A 442 -12.03 -14.17 -2.29
N PRO A 443 -11.44 -15.22 -2.87
CA PRO A 443 -10.04 -15.55 -2.62
C PRO A 443 -9.10 -14.42 -3.04
N GLY A 444 -8.28 -13.92 -2.12
CA GLY A 444 -7.28 -12.89 -2.39
C GLY A 444 -5.90 -13.48 -2.55
N LEU A 445 -5.07 -12.87 -3.40
CA LEU A 445 -3.67 -13.24 -3.59
C LEU A 445 -2.81 -12.00 -3.79
N SER A 446 -1.52 -12.13 -3.45
CA SER A 446 -0.51 -11.10 -3.77
C SER A 446 0.83 -11.78 -4.10
N PRO A 447 1.62 -11.25 -5.02
CA PRO A 447 3.04 -11.60 -5.09
C PRO A 447 3.70 -11.35 -3.72
N SER A 448 4.53 -12.27 -3.27
CA SER A 448 5.32 -12.08 -2.05
C SER A 448 6.70 -11.55 -2.45
N GLN A 449 6.93 -10.27 -2.27
CA GLN A 449 8.20 -9.61 -2.58
C GLN A 449 9.14 -9.61 -1.36
N ASP A 450 10.43 -9.44 -1.63
CA ASP A 450 11.42 -9.10 -0.60
C ASP A 450 11.19 -7.67 -0.10
N SER A 451 10.63 -7.53 1.09
CA SER A 451 10.25 -6.23 1.65
C SER A 451 11.38 -5.49 2.40
N ARG A 452 12.64 -6.00 2.35
CA ARG A 452 13.75 -5.43 3.13
C ARG A 452 14.08 -3.99 2.75
N PHE A 453 13.83 -3.58 1.52
CA PHE A 453 14.14 -2.24 1.03
C PHE A 453 12.91 -1.37 0.77
N TYR A 454 11.71 -1.94 0.61
CA TYR A 454 10.48 -1.23 0.29
C TYR A 454 10.26 -0.02 1.21
N PHE A 455 10.25 -0.24 2.53
CA PHE A 455 10.07 0.83 3.52
C PHE A 455 11.25 1.81 3.66
N SER A 456 12.31 1.64 2.89
CA SER A 456 13.36 2.65 2.78
C SER A 456 12.99 3.78 1.82
N TYR A 457 12.08 3.53 0.89
CA TYR A 457 11.68 4.45 -0.19
C TYR A 457 10.19 4.84 -0.14
N HIS A 458 9.33 3.92 0.29
CA HIS A 458 7.88 4.04 0.42
C HIS A 458 7.49 5.35 1.08
N HIS A 459 6.53 6.08 0.49
CA HIS A 459 6.03 7.36 0.98
C HIS A 459 7.07 8.49 1.12
N SER A 460 8.12 8.46 0.33
CA SER A 460 9.20 9.44 0.41
C SER A 460 9.59 10.01 -0.96
N ALA A 461 10.42 11.05 -0.96
CA ALA A 461 10.97 11.63 -2.19
C ALA A 461 11.92 10.68 -2.94
N ALA A 462 12.28 9.53 -2.35
CA ALA A 462 13.12 8.53 -2.99
C ALA A 462 12.33 7.46 -3.74
N ASP A 463 11.00 7.49 -3.71
CA ASP A 463 10.17 6.61 -4.53
C ASP A 463 10.18 7.06 -5.99
N THR A 464 11.17 6.62 -6.72
CA THR A 464 11.51 7.04 -8.09
C THR A 464 11.99 5.85 -8.92
N LEU A 465 11.89 5.95 -10.25
CA LEU A 465 12.15 4.86 -11.19
C LEU A 465 13.55 4.22 -11.04
N ASP A 466 14.57 4.97 -10.59
CA ASP A 466 15.93 4.46 -10.37
C ASP A 466 16.04 3.43 -9.22
N LYS A 467 14.98 3.23 -8.44
CA LYS A 467 14.88 2.19 -7.41
C LYS A 467 14.40 0.86 -7.98
N VAL A 468 13.88 0.87 -9.20
CA VAL A 468 13.29 -0.31 -9.83
C VAL A 468 14.34 -1.12 -10.57
N ASN A 469 14.49 -2.38 -10.18
CA ASN A 469 15.29 -3.34 -10.92
C ASN A 469 14.43 -3.99 -12.01
N VAL A 470 14.79 -3.77 -13.29
CA VAL A 470 14.03 -4.28 -14.45
C VAL A 470 13.79 -5.79 -14.40
N ARG A 471 14.81 -6.57 -14.00
CA ARG A 471 14.68 -8.02 -13.92
C ARG A 471 13.68 -8.43 -12.84
N GLN A 472 13.74 -7.80 -11.67
CA GLN A 472 12.83 -8.10 -10.56
C GLN A 472 11.39 -7.65 -10.87
N LEU A 473 11.21 -6.52 -11.55
CA LEU A 473 9.90 -6.10 -12.08
C LEU A 473 9.33 -7.16 -13.03
N ASN A 474 10.16 -7.70 -13.94
CA ASN A 474 9.74 -8.75 -14.86
C ASN A 474 9.43 -10.07 -14.14
N GLU A 475 10.17 -10.41 -13.08
CA GLU A 475 9.89 -11.56 -12.22
C GLU A 475 8.51 -11.42 -11.54
N ASN A 476 8.17 -10.24 -11.03
CA ASN A 476 6.83 -9.96 -10.46
C ASN A 476 5.72 -10.03 -11.51
N ALA A 477 5.97 -9.49 -12.71
CA ALA A 477 5.02 -9.61 -13.82
C ALA A 477 4.80 -11.08 -14.23
N ALA A 478 5.84 -11.91 -14.19
CA ALA A 478 5.70 -13.36 -14.41
C ALA A 478 4.84 -14.02 -13.34
N VAL A 479 5.05 -13.68 -12.06
CA VAL A 479 4.25 -14.20 -10.94
C VAL A 479 2.78 -13.86 -11.12
N MET A 480 2.47 -12.59 -11.39
CA MET A 480 1.10 -12.11 -11.59
C MET A 480 0.45 -12.79 -12.79
N ALA A 481 1.10 -12.76 -13.97
CA ALA A 481 0.52 -13.27 -15.21
C ALA A 481 0.32 -14.80 -15.22
N VAL A 482 1.28 -15.55 -14.69
CA VAL A 482 1.17 -17.02 -14.57
C VAL A 482 0.04 -17.39 -13.61
N THR A 483 -0.07 -16.71 -12.48
CA THR A 483 -1.12 -16.97 -11.49
C THR A 483 -2.49 -16.62 -12.04
N ALA A 484 -2.63 -15.44 -12.66
CA ALA A 484 -3.89 -15.00 -13.27
C ALA A 484 -4.35 -15.98 -14.37
N TYR A 485 -3.43 -16.38 -15.27
CA TYR A 485 -3.72 -17.37 -16.30
C TYR A 485 -4.16 -18.70 -15.69
N ALA A 486 -3.41 -19.23 -14.73
CA ALA A 486 -3.74 -20.50 -14.10
C ALA A 486 -5.16 -20.50 -13.50
N LEU A 487 -5.53 -19.44 -12.78
CA LEU A 487 -6.85 -19.31 -12.18
C LEU A 487 -7.96 -19.08 -13.23
N ALA A 488 -7.64 -18.37 -14.31
CA ALA A 488 -8.61 -18.08 -15.38
C ALA A 488 -8.83 -19.27 -16.33
N ASP A 489 -7.83 -20.15 -16.49
CA ASP A 489 -7.91 -21.29 -17.43
C ASP A 489 -8.10 -22.64 -16.72
N GLY A 490 -8.03 -22.68 -15.38
CA GLY A 490 -8.23 -23.88 -14.59
C GLY A 490 -9.63 -24.49 -14.76
N SER A 491 -9.74 -25.82 -14.66
CA SER A 491 -11.02 -26.53 -14.77
C SER A 491 -11.96 -26.25 -13.59
N GLU A 492 -11.40 -25.89 -12.43
CA GLU A 492 -12.14 -25.63 -11.19
C GLU A 492 -11.74 -24.25 -10.63
N ALA A 493 -12.67 -23.62 -9.94
CA ALA A 493 -12.39 -22.43 -9.15
C ALA A 493 -11.66 -22.78 -7.85
N ILE A 494 -10.77 -21.92 -7.38
CA ILE A 494 -10.16 -22.13 -6.07
C ILE A 494 -11.20 -21.99 -4.95
N PRO A 495 -11.07 -22.75 -3.85
CA PRO A 495 -12.04 -22.74 -2.76
C PRO A 495 -12.15 -21.36 -2.10
N ARG A 496 -13.39 -20.94 -1.84
CA ARG A 496 -13.68 -19.75 -1.04
C ARG A 496 -13.64 -20.07 0.44
N ARG A 497 -13.28 -19.10 1.25
CA ARG A 497 -13.48 -19.16 2.70
C ARG A 497 -14.98 -19.14 3.00
N LYS A 498 -15.42 -20.13 3.80
CA LYS A 498 -16.83 -20.24 4.25
C LYS A 498 -17.10 -19.28 5.39
#